data_91f56246c9606f27013174f94f9a5b40
#
_entry.id   91f56246c9606f27013174f94f9a5b40
#
_cell.length_a   1.000
_cell.length_b   1.000
_cell.length_c   1.000
_cell.angle_alpha   90.00
_cell.angle_beta   90.00
_cell.angle_gamma   90.00
#
_symmetry.space_group_name_H-M   'P 1'
#
loop_
_entity.id
_entity.type
_entity.pdbx_description
1 polymer ?
#
loop_
_entity_poly.entity_id
_entity_poly.type
_entity_poly.pdbx_seq_one_letter_code
_entity_poly.pdbx_strand_id
1 'polypeptide(L)'
;LAEMGIPVKYSHHEAAHSQHEIDLQYTDALTMADSVMTAKLVIKELAQGQGVYASFMPKPMSGKNGSGMHTHQSLFRGNQNAFFDSDEEHNLSIIGKRFIAGLLRHAPEITMVTNQWVNSYKRLVPGFEAPVYISWAHVNRSDLVRVPAYKPGYESSVRIEYRAPDAACNPYLAFSVMLAAGLRGIEEEYPVPPPVEGNVAAMSPEERQARGIKTLPGSLGEAISLAEESELLREALGEHILNSVIRNKKLEWDEFRATVTDY
;
A
#
# COMPACT_ATOMS: atom_id res chain seq x y z
N LEU A 1 14.04 16.77 -8.86
CA LEU A 1 14.24 15.33 -8.74
C LEU A 1 15.12 14.77 -9.85
N ALA A 2 14.88 15.14 -11.09
CA ALA A 2 15.68 14.64 -12.24
C ALA A 2 17.18 14.95 -12.10
N GLU A 3 17.55 16.13 -11.65
CA GLU A 3 18.95 16.52 -11.40
C GLU A 3 19.62 15.71 -10.28
N MET A 4 18.81 15.07 -9.43
CA MET A 4 19.27 14.17 -8.37
C MET A 4 19.25 12.70 -8.78
N GLY A 5 19.02 12.39 -10.05
CA GLY A 5 18.95 11.05 -10.56
C GLY A 5 17.65 10.30 -10.21
N ILE A 6 16.60 11.02 -9.79
CA ILE A 6 15.28 10.45 -9.48
C ILE A 6 14.33 10.77 -10.64
N PRO A 7 14.12 9.83 -11.57
CA PRO A 7 13.28 10.08 -12.74
C PRO A 7 11.80 10.10 -12.34
N VAL A 8 11.12 11.18 -12.71
CA VAL A 8 9.67 11.32 -12.58
C VAL A 8 9.03 10.89 -13.90
N LYS A 9 8.04 10.00 -13.82
CA LYS A 9 7.31 9.53 -14.98
C LYS A 9 6.28 10.57 -15.43
N TYR A 10 5.46 11.03 -14.50
CA TYR A 10 4.53 12.16 -14.67
C TYR A 10 4.08 12.68 -13.30
N SER A 11 3.40 13.82 -13.32
CA SER A 11 2.73 14.39 -12.14
C SER A 11 1.39 14.99 -12.55
N HIS A 12 0.44 15.00 -11.66
CA HIS A 12 -0.90 15.54 -11.90
C HIS A 12 -1.56 16.01 -10.61
N HIS A 13 -2.65 16.77 -10.78
CA HIS A 13 -3.56 17.08 -9.68
C HIS A 13 -4.37 15.83 -9.30
N GLU A 14 -4.53 15.63 -7.99
CA GLU A 14 -5.38 14.60 -7.42
C GLU A 14 -6.78 15.14 -7.03
N ALA A 15 -7.63 14.25 -6.48
CA ALA A 15 -9.03 14.54 -6.24
C ALA A 15 -9.29 15.59 -5.15
N ALA A 16 -8.41 15.74 -4.15
CA ALA A 16 -8.57 16.76 -3.10
C ALA A 16 -7.97 18.11 -3.51
N HIS A 17 -8.44 19.19 -2.86
CA HIS A 17 -7.90 20.53 -3.09
C HIS A 17 -6.40 20.59 -2.78
N SER A 18 -5.62 21.17 -3.70
CA SER A 18 -4.16 21.30 -3.59
C SER A 18 -3.43 19.97 -3.36
N GLN A 19 -4.05 18.86 -3.75
CA GLN A 19 -3.45 17.55 -3.75
C GLN A 19 -2.76 17.27 -5.08
N HIS A 20 -1.53 16.79 -5.02
CA HIS A 20 -0.72 16.47 -6.20
C HIS A 20 -0.18 15.05 -6.06
N GLU A 21 -0.11 14.34 -7.17
CA GLU A 21 0.54 13.04 -7.27
C GLU A 21 1.78 13.16 -8.14
N ILE A 22 2.84 12.50 -7.73
CA ILE A 22 4.09 12.36 -8.46
C ILE A 22 4.38 10.87 -8.61
N ASP A 23 4.36 10.39 -9.87
CA ASP A 23 4.76 9.03 -10.19
C ASP A 23 6.24 8.95 -10.45
N LEU A 24 6.95 8.19 -9.65
CA LEU A 24 8.35 7.87 -9.89
C LEU A 24 8.46 6.73 -10.91
N GLN A 25 9.49 6.80 -11.76
CA GLN A 25 9.77 5.70 -12.67
C GLN A 25 10.23 4.48 -11.86
N TYR A 26 9.73 3.28 -12.24
CA TYR A 26 10.08 2.05 -11.54
C TYR A 26 11.59 1.77 -11.57
N THR A 27 12.08 1.20 -10.49
CA THR A 27 13.44 0.69 -10.31
C THR A 27 13.41 -0.46 -9.30
N ASP A 28 14.57 -0.99 -8.91
CA ASP A 28 14.62 -1.96 -7.82
C ASP A 28 14.12 -1.39 -6.47
N ALA A 29 13.70 -2.28 -5.58
CA ALA A 29 13.02 -1.88 -4.36
C ALA A 29 13.86 -0.99 -3.42
N LEU A 30 15.17 -1.24 -3.32
CA LEU A 30 16.05 -0.47 -2.44
C LEU A 30 16.27 0.94 -3.00
N THR A 31 16.61 1.05 -4.29
CA THR A 31 16.75 2.34 -4.98
C THR A 31 15.45 3.13 -4.94
N MET A 32 14.28 2.46 -5.05
CA MET A 32 12.99 3.14 -4.93
C MET A 32 12.77 3.67 -3.50
N ALA A 33 13.12 2.92 -2.46
CA ALA A 33 13.00 3.40 -1.09
C ALA A 33 13.87 4.63 -0.83
N ASP A 34 15.11 4.64 -1.30
CA ASP A 34 16.02 5.80 -1.26
C ASP A 34 15.41 7.00 -2.01
N SER A 35 14.87 6.75 -3.19
CA SER A 35 14.24 7.77 -4.05
C SER A 35 13.02 8.40 -3.39
N VAL A 36 12.16 7.61 -2.76
CA VAL A 36 10.97 8.09 -2.02
C VAL A 36 11.39 8.97 -0.85
N MET A 37 12.38 8.55 -0.05
CA MET A 37 12.87 9.35 1.08
C MET A 37 13.46 10.68 0.61
N THR A 38 14.29 10.65 -0.41
CA THR A 38 14.91 11.84 -1.00
C THR A 38 13.86 12.76 -1.62
N ALA A 39 12.92 12.21 -2.39
CA ALA A 39 11.84 12.99 -3.00
C ALA A 39 10.99 13.73 -1.96
N LYS A 40 10.62 13.05 -0.86
CA LYS A 40 9.86 13.67 0.23
C LYS A 40 10.62 14.85 0.87
N LEU A 41 11.92 14.72 1.09
CA LEU A 41 12.76 15.78 1.59
C LEU A 41 12.81 16.97 0.63
N VAL A 42 13.19 16.72 -0.62
CA VAL A 42 13.34 17.76 -1.66
C VAL A 42 12.02 18.52 -1.88
N ILE A 43 10.88 17.81 -1.95
CA ILE A 43 9.57 18.45 -2.14
C ILE A 43 9.25 19.40 -0.97
N LYS A 44 9.51 18.98 0.27
CA LYS A 44 9.28 19.82 1.46
C LYS A 44 10.17 21.07 1.44
N GLU A 45 11.46 20.92 1.16
CA GLU A 45 12.42 22.02 1.10
C GLU A 45 12.06 23.03 0.00
N LEU A 46 11.74 22.55 -1.19
CA LEU A 46 11.36 23.42 -2.30
C LEU A 46 10.02 24.14 -2.03
N ALA A 47 9.04 23.44 -1.45
CA ALA A 47 7.77 24.06 -1.06
C ALA A 47 7.97 25.18 -0.05
N GLN A 48 8.78 24.94 0.99
CA GLN A 48 9.12 25.94 1.98
C GLN A 48 9.82 27.15 1.35
N GLY A 49 10.73 26.94 0.41
CA GLY A 49 11.40 28.01 -0.34
C GLY A 49 10.44 28.85 -1.19
N GLN A 50 9.26 28.34 -1.53
CA GLN A 50 8.19 29.04 -2.25
C GLN A 50 7.11 29.63 -1.30
N GLY A 51 7.31 29.56 0.00
CA GLY A 51 6.36 30.07 1.00
C GLY A 51 5.10 29.22 1.16
N VAL A 52 5.13 27.96 0.71
CA VAL A 52 4.04 26.98 0.88
C VAL A 52 4.52 25.78 1.66
N TYR A 53 3.59 24.96 2.16
CA TYR A 53 3.89 23.77 2.96
C TYR A 53 3.47 22.50 2.21
N ALA A 54 4.39 21.56 2.03
CA ALA A 54 4.11 20.24 1.47
C ALA A 54 3.92 19.23 2.59
N SER A 55 2.75 18.59 2.63
CA SER A 55 2.40 17.58 3.61
C SER A 55 2.28 16.20 2.98
N PHE A 56 2.87 15.20 3.63
CA PHE A 56 2.72 13.77 3.32
C PHE A 56 1.83 13.07 4.35
N MET A 57 1.00 13.82 5.07
CA MET A 57 0.05 13.29 6.04
C MET A 57 -1.03 12.45 5.35
N PRO A 58 -1.36 11.25 5.85
CA PRO A 58 -2.33 10.36 5.21
C PRO A 58 -3.73 10.95 5.05
N LYS A 59 -4.20 11.71 6.03
CA LYS A 59 -5.51 12.41 6.01
C LYS A 59 -5.35 13.83 6.56
N PRO A 60 -4.91 14.80 5.74
CA PRO A 60 -4.65 16.16 6.21
C PRO A 60 -5.92 16.99 6.42
N MET A 61 -7.02 16.67 5.70
CA MET A 61 -8.26 17.46 5.71
C MET A 61 -9.48 16.58 5.94
N SER A 62 -10.34 17.00 6.87
CA SER A 62 -11.63 16.34 7.10
C SER A 62 -12.54 16.46 5.88
N GLY A 63 -13.28 15.40 5.56
CA GLY A 63 -14.23 15.38 4.44
C GLY A 63 -13.58 15.41 3.04
N LYS A 64 -12.25 15.31 2.92
CA LYS A 64 -11.53 15.24 1.63
C LYS A 64 -10.79 13.91 1.50
N ASN A 65 -10.43 13.52 0.28
CA ASN A 65 -9.61 12.33 0.05
C ASN A 65 -8.26 12.46 0.76
N GLY A 66 -7.74 11.33 1.23
CA GLY A 66 -6.42 11.24 1.84
C GLY A 66 -5.32 11.00 0.80
N SER A 67 -4.06 10.98 1.27
CA SER A 67 -2.88 10.76 0.43
C SER A 67 -2.37 9.33 0.58
N GLY A 68 -2.45 8.55 -0.49
CA GLY A 68 -1.87 7.21 -0.59
C GLY A 68 -0.43 7.24 -1.09
N MET A 69 0.24 6.12 -0.93
CA MET A 69 1.49 5.79 -1.62
C MET A 69 1.28 4.44 -2.32
N HIS A 70 0.54 4.47 -3.42
CA HIS A 70 0.25 3.26 -4.18
C HIS A 70 1.54 2.65 -4.70
N THR A 71 1.80 1.39 -4.35
CA THR A 71 3.06 0.74 -4.67
C THR A 71 2.85 -0.29 -5.77
N HIS A 72 3.36 0.04 -6.96
CA HIS A 72 3.40 -0.88 -8.09
C HIS A 72 4.53 -1.89 -7.90
N GLN A 73 4.24 -3.17 -8.08
CA GLN A 73 5.18 -4.26 -7.84
C GLN A 73 5.15 -5.26 -8.99
N SER A 74 6.32 -5.78 -9.32
CA SER A 74 6.52 -6.93 -10.21
C SER A 74 7.79 -7.67 -9.79
N LEU A 75 7.88 -8.95 -10.12
CA LEU A 75 9.08 -9.76 -9.91
C LEU A 75 9.72 -10.08 -11.25
N PHE A 76 11.04 -10.08 -11.28
CA PHE A 76 11.81 -10.43 -12.47
C PHE A 76 12.72 -11.62 -12.19
N ARG A 77 12.83 -12.52 -13.17
CA ARG A 77 13.88 -13.54 -13.23
C ARG A 77 14.81 -13.16 -14.39
N GLY A 78 15.94 -12.56 -14.06
CA GLY A 78 16.76 -11.87 -15.05
C GLY A 78 15.99 -10.73 -15.70
N ASN A 79 15.83 -10.77 -17.02
CA ASN A 79 15.09 -9.75 -17.79
C ASN A 79 13.62 -10.13 -18.05
N GLN A 80 13.15 -11.27 -17.54
CA GLN A 80 11.78 -11.72 -17.76
C GLN A 80 10.90 -11.34 -16.56
N ASN A 81 9.78 -10.69 -16.85
CA ASN A 81 8.76 -10.38 -15.85
C ASN A 81 8.01 -11.66 -15.45
N ALA A 82 8.19 -12.10 -14.21
CA ALA A 82 7.56 -13.31 -13.71
C ALA A 82 6.02 -13.19 -13.53
N PHE A 83 5.50 -11.96 -13.55
CA PHE A 83 4.05 -11.73 -13.48
C PHE A 83 3.36 -11.83 -14.84
N PHE A 84 4.10 -11.83 -15.95
CA PHE A 84 3.55 -11.95 -17.28
C PHE A 84 3.40 -13.42 -17.71
N ASP A 85 2.25 -13.75 -18.29
CA ASP A 85 1.99 -15.02 -18.98
C ASP A 85 0.99 -14.77 -20.13
N SER A 86 1.40 -15.05 -21.37
CA SER A 86 0.58 -14.81 -22.55
C SER A 86 -0.66 -15.71 -22.63
N ASP A 87 -0.63 -16.88 -21.99
CA ASP A 87 -1.68 -17.89 -22.06
C ASP A 87 -2.75 -17.73 -20.96
N GLU A 88 -2.45 -16.83 -19.99
CA GLU A 88 -3.35 -16.57 -18.87
C GLU A 88 -4.28 -15.36 -19.13
N GLU A 89 -5.46 -15.42 -18.54
CA GLU A 89 -6.40 -14.31 -18.59
C GLU A 89 -5.79 -13.02 -18.03
N HIS A 90 -5.99 -11.92 -18.73
CA HIS A 90 -5.38 -10.62 -18.45
C HIS A 90 -3.84 -10.59 -18.45
N ASN A 91 -3.20 -11.63 -19.02
CA ASN A 91 -1.76 -11.81 -19.09
C ASN A 91 -1.05 -11.80 -17.72
N LEU A 92 -1.78 -12.14 -16.65
CA LEU A 92 -1.26 -12.25 -15.30
C LEU A 92 -0.96 -13.70 -14.95
N SER A 93 0.30 -14.03 -14.77
CA SER A 93 0.78 -15.37 -14.44
C SER A 93 0.24 -15.88 -13.09
N ILE A 94 0.31 -17.21 -12.89
CA ILE A 94 0.00 -17.82 -11.59
C ILE A 94 0.92 -17.26 -10.46
N ILE A 95 2.17 -16.89 -10.79
CA ILE A 95 3.10 -16.27 -9.83
C ILE A 95 2.56 -14.92 -9.38
N GLY A 96 2.12 -14.07 -10.32
CA GLY A 96 1.49 -12.78 -9.99
C GLY A 96 0.21 -12.95 -9.18
N LYS A 97 -0.64 -13.92 -9.55
CA LYS A 97 -1.87 -14.23 -8.82
C LYS A 97 -1.60 -14.73 -7.38
N ARG A 98 -0.60 -15.60 -7.18
CA ARG A 98 -0.20 -16.08 -5.85
C ARG A 98 0.45 -14.97 -5.01
N PHE A 99 1.19 -14.08 -5.64
CA PHE A 99 1.72 -12.88 -4.97
C PHE A 99 0.59 -11.99 -4.44
N ILE A 100 -0.46 -11.78 -5.25
CA ILE A 100 -1.68 -11.08 -4.80
C ILE A 100 -2.32 -11.82 -3.62
N ALA A 101 -2.49 -13.13 -3.70
CA ALA A 101 -3.07 -13.93 -2.61
C ALA A 101 -2.29 -13.77 -1.30
N GLY A 102 -0.94 -13.72 -1.38
CA GLY A 102 -0.07 -13.44 -0.24
C GLY A 102 -0.32 -12.06 0.36
N LEU A 103 -0.35 -11.01 -0.46
CA LEU A 103 -0.67 -9.66 -0.01
C LEU A 103 -2.05 -9.57 0.65
N LEU A 104 -3.08 -10.18 0.07
CA LEU A 104 -4.44 -10.16 0.64
C LEU A 104 -4.50 -10.89 1.98
N ARG A 105 -3.86 -12.05 2.09
CA ARG A 105 -3.87 -12.85 3.32
C ARG A 105 -3.17 -12.15 4.48
N HIS A 106 -2.03 -11.53 4.20
CA HIS A 106 -1.18 -10.88 5.20
C HIS A 106 -1.47 -9.36 5.36
N ALA A 107 -2.40 -8.80 4.57
CA ALA A 107 -2.74 -7.39 4.64
C ALA A 107 -3.07 -6.89 6.06
N PRO A 108 -3.87 -7.60 6.88
CA PRO A 108 -4.19 -7.11 8.23
C PRO A 108 -2.95 -6.93 9.12
N GLU A 109 -2.03 -7.87 9.08
CA GLU A 109 -0.85 -7.88 9.96
C GLU A 109 0.25 -6.92 9.48
N ILE A 110 0.38 -6.67 8.16
CA ILE A 110 1.35 -5.69 7.63
C ILE A 110 0.85 -4.25 7.70
N THR A 111 -0.44 -4.02 7.99
CA THR A 111 -1.04 -2.68 7.99
C THR A 111 -0.38 -1.74 9.00
N MET A 112 0.06 -2.21 10.18
CA MET A 112 0.81 -1.37 11.13
C MET A 112 2.09 -0.77 10.51
N VAL A 113 2.71 -1.46 9.56
CA VAL A 113 3.95 -1.02 8.90
C VAL A 113 3.65 -0.14 7.69
N THR A 114 2.65 -0.47 6.89
CA THR A 114 2.27 0.28 5.69
C THR A 114 1.42 1.53 6.01
N ASN A 115 0.78 1.57 7.16
CA ASN A 115 -0.13 2.62 7.64
C ASN A 115 0.15 2.88 9.13
N GLN A 116 1.29 3.51 9.39
CA GLN A 116 1.93 3.48 10.70
C GLN A 116 1.48 4.55 11.71
N TRP A 117 0.60 5.48 11.31
CA TRP A 117 0.14 6.56 12.19
C TRP A 117 -1.34 6.39 12.57
N VAL A 118 -1.75 6.93 13.71
CA VAL A 118 -3.18 7.08 14.04
C VAL A 118 -3.94 7.76 12.90
N ASN A 119 -3.33 8.77 12.28
CA ASN A 119 -3.92 9.47 11.14
C ASN A 119 -4.11 8.58 9.90
N SER A 120 -3.32 7.52 9.73
CA SER A 120 -3.48 6.55 8.62
C SER A 120 -4.88 5.93 8.62
N TYR A 121 -5.43 5.63 9.80
CA TYR A 121 -6.76 5.03 9.97
C TYR A 121 -7.92 6.03 9.78
N LYS A 122 -7.62 7.32 9.72
CA LYS A 122 -8.56 8.35 9.27
C LYS A 122 -8.64 8.43 7.74
N ARG A 123 -7.62 7.93 7.03
CA ARG A 123 -7.67 7.72 5.57
C ARG A 123 -8.37 6.41 5.22
N LEU A 124 -8.10 5.32 5.93
CA LEU A 124 -8.65 3.99 5.68
C LEU A 124 -10.11 3.87 6.14
N VAL A 125 -10.96 4.72 5.60
CA VAL A 125 -12.41 4.73 5.87
C VAL A 125 -13.19 4.65 4.56
N PRO A 126 -14.37 3.99 4.52
CA PRO A 126 -15.18 3.91 3.32
C PRO A 126 -15.60 5.29 2.80
N GLY A 127 -15.71 5.41 1.47
CA GLY A 127 -16.22 6.64 0.83
C GLY A 127 -15.18 7.68 0.42
N PHE A 128 -13.87 7.40 0.60
CA PHE A 128 -12.78 8.33 0.28
C PHE A 128 -11.68 7.73 -0.62
N GLU A 129 -12.06 6.88 -1.55
CA GLU A 129 -11.14 6.23 -2.51
C GLU A 129 -9.95 5.50 -1.87
N ALA A 130 -10.02 5.20 -0.58
CA ALA A 130 -9.02 4.44 0.13
C ALA A 130 -9.45 2.96 0.23
N PRO A 131 -8.53 1.99 0.08
CA PRO A 131 -8.87 0.58 0.17
C PRO A 131 -9.11 0.21 1.63
N VAL A 132 -10.34 -0.20 1.93
CA VAL A 132 -10.73 -0.68 3.26
C VAL A 132 -10.96 -2.19 3.23
N TYR A 133 -11.43 -2.70 2.08
CA TYR A 133 -11.82 -4.08 1.88
C TYR A 133 -10.68 -4.89 1.26
N ILE A 134 -10.45 -6.10 1.79
CA ILE A 134 -9.41 -7.01 1.34
C ILE A 134 -9.92 -7.77 0.12
N SER A 135 -9.73 -7.16 -1.05
CA SER A 135 -10.14 -7.67 -2.35
C SER A 135 -9.15 -7.24 -3.43
N TRP A 136 -9.25 -7.84 -4.61
CA TRP A 136 -8.46 -7.46 -5.77
C TRP A 136 -9.32 -7.43 -7.03
N ALA A 137 -8.93 -6.60 -8.00
CA ALA A 137 -9.62 -6.47 -9.28
C ALA A 137 -8.65 -6.02 -10.39
N HIS A 138 -9.11 -6.13 -11.64
CA HIS A 138 -8.37 -5.62 -12.80
C HIS A 138 -8.63 -4.13 -13.06
N VAL A 139 -9.83 -3.64 -12.83
CA VAL A 139 -10.22 -2.27 -13.22
C VAL A 139 -10.56 -1.39 -12.02
N ASN A 140 -11.16 -1.96 -11.00
CA ASN A 140 -11.70 -1.21 -9.86
C ASN A 140 -10.58 -0.56 -9.02
N ARG A 141 -10.71 0.75 -8.76
CA ARG A 141 -9.74 1.53 -7.98
C ARG A 141 -10.01 1.54 -6.46
N SER A 142 -11.10 0.93 -6.01
CA SER A 142 -11.42 0.83 -4.57
C SER A 142 -10.89 -0.43 -3.90
N ASP A 143 -10.36 -1.37 -4.68
CA ASP A 143 -9.81 -2.61 -4.16
C ASP A 143 -8.42 -2.41 -3.54
N LEU A 144 -8.06 -3.31 -2.63
CA LEU A 144 -6.76 -3.30 -1.97
C LEU A 144 -5.62 -3.57 -2.94
N VAL A 145 -5.83 -4.49 -3.86
CA VAL A 145 -4.89 -4.79 -4.95
C VAL A 145 -5.57 -4.58 -6.30
N ARG A 146 -4.96 -3.78 -7.14
CA ARG A 146 -5.38 -3.60 -8.53
C ARG A 146 -4.32 -4.17 -9.47
N VAL A 147 -4.78 -4.78 -10.57
CA VAL A 147 -3.92 -5.20 -11.67
C VAL A 147 -4.14 -4.21 -12.83
N PRO A 148 -3.23 -3.25 -13.05
CA PRO A 148 -3.37 -2.29 -14.14
C PRO A 148 -3.38 -2.97 -15.50
N ALA A 149 -4.17 -2.43 -16.44
CA ALA A 149 -4.27 -2.95 -17.78
C ALA A 149 -2.89 -3.11 -18.44
N TYR A 150 -2.68 -4.25 -19.07
CA TYR A 150 -1.51 -4.56 -19.87
C TYR A 150 -1.64 -3.93 -21.27
N LYS A 151 -0.56 -3.37 -21.76
CA LYS A 151 -0.48 -2.90 -23.13
C LYS A 151 0.28 -3.93 -23.98
N PRO A 152 -0.32 -4.49 -25.04
CA PRO A 152 0.35 -5.47 -25.90
C PRO A 152 1.73 -5.01 -26.36
N GLY A 153 2.73 -5.89 -26.29
CA GLY A 153 4.13 -5.59 -26.63
C GLY A 153 4.94 -4.95 -25.49
N TYR A 154 4.37 -4.82 -24.28
CA TYR A 154 5.05 -4.29 -23.09
C TYR A 154 4.95 -5.26 -21.90
N GLU A 155 5.38 -6.51 -22.10
CA GLU A 155 5.32 -7.61 -21.12
C GLU A 155 6.00 -7.21 -19.79
N SER A 156 7.09 -6.44 -19.88
CA SER A 156 7.79 -5.91 -18.69
C SER A 156 6.93 -4.96 -17.84
N SER A 157 5.81 -4.45 -18.37
CA SER A 157 4.92 -3.52 -17.67
C SER A 157 3.83 -4.19 -16.85
N VAL A 158 3.66 -5.52 -16.95
CA VAL A 158 2.69 -6.27 -16.14
C VAL A 158 3.09 -6.18 -14.67
N ARG A 159 2.16 -5.73 -13.85
CA ARG A 159 2.41 -5.41 -12.44
C ARG A 159 1.12 -5.46 -11.64
N ILE A 160 1.27 -5.54 -10.34
CA ILE A 160 0.17 -5.28 -9.41
C ILE A 160 0.38 -3.91 -8.74
N GLU A 161 -0.69 -3.34 -8.24
CA GLU A 161 -0.69 -2.10 -7.46
C GLU A 161 -1.30 -2.38 -6.10
N TYR A 162 -0.48 -2.32 -5.06
CA TYR A 162 -0.96 -2.41 -3.67
C TYR A 162 -1.27 -1.01 -3.15
N ARG A 163 -2.53 -0.77 -2.75
CA ARG A 163 -3.07 0.56 -2.55
C ARG A 163 -3.20 0.99 -1.09
N ALA A 164 -2.98 0.07 -0.15
CA ALA A 164 -3.07 0.40 1.28
C ALA A 164 -2.03 1.42 1.76
N PRO A 165 -0.73 1.32 1.41
CA PRO A 165 0.29 2.19 1.98
C PRO A 165 -0.05 3.66 1.83
N ASP A 166 0.32 4.45 2.82
CA ASP A 166 0.22 5.90 2.75
C ASP A 166 1.58 6.58 2.72
N ALA A 167 1.58 7.86 2.36
CA ALA A 167 2.81 8.61 2.14
C ALA A 167 3.63 8.86 3.44
N ALA A 168 3.09 8.56 4.62
CA ALA A 168 3.80 8.69 5.90
C ALA A 168 4.64 7.46 6.26
N CYS A 169 4.39 6.30 5.63
CA CYS A 169 5.10 5.08 5.97
C CYS A 169 6.61 5.17 5.69
N ASN A 170 7.37 4.34 6.40
CA ASN A 170 8.77 4.10 6.08
C ASN A 170 8.87 3.16 4.87
N PRO A 171 9.37 3.61 3.70
CA PRO A 171 9.37 2.80 2.49
C PRO A 171 10.23 1.55 2.59
N TYR A 172 11.34 1.57 3.35
CA TYR A 172 12.19 0.39 3.53
C TYR A 172 11.43 -0.72 4.24
N LEU A 173 10.74 -0.40 5.33
CA LEU A 173 9.95 -1.38 6.08
C LEU A 173 8.72 -1.81 5.29
N ALA A 174 8.00 -0.87 4.67
CA ALA A 174 6.81 -1.15 3.90
C ALA A 174 7.10 -2.08 2.71
N PHE A 175 8.16 -1.81 1.95
CA PHE A 175 8.54 -2.66 0.81
C PHE A 175 9.00 -4.05 1.27
N SER A 176 9.72 -4.14 2.39
CA SER A 176 10.15 -5.43 2.95
C SER A 176 8.96 -6.32 3.32
N VAL A 177 7.97 -5.78 4.04
CA VAL A 177 6.81 -6.59 4.48
C VAL A 177 5.87 -6.93 3.32
N MET A 178 5.70 -6.02 2.34
CA MET A 178 4.92 -6.32 1.14
C MET A 178 5.57 -7.42 0.31
N LEU A 179 6.89 -7.37 0.11
CA LEU A 179 7.63 -8.40 -0.60
C LEU A 179 7.53 -9.75 0.13
N ALA A 180 7.75 -9.76 1.44
CA ALA A 180 7.63 -10.97 2.25
C ALA A 180 6.23 -11.59 2.15
N ALA A 181 5.18 -10.78 2.25
CA ALA A 181 3.79 -11.23 2.11
C ALA A 181 3.51 -11.85 0.73
N GLY A 182 3.95 -11.17 -0.33
CA GLY A 182 3.78 -11.67 -1.70
C GLY A 182 4.57 -12.96 -1.97
N LEU A 183 5.82 -13.04 -1.53
CA LEU A 183 6.66 -14.24 -1.67
C LEU A 183 6.08 -15.41 -0.89
N ARG A 184 5.57 -15.22 0.31
CA ARG A 184 4.90 -16.25 1.10
C ARG A 184 3.70 -16.83 0.33
N GLY A 185 2.95 -16.00 -0.37
CA GLY A 185 1.85 -16.46 -1.21
C GLY A 185 2.28 -17.36 -2.37
N ILE A 186 3.48 -17.11 -2.92
CA ILE A 186 4.08 -17.95 -3.96
C ILE A 186 4.62 -19.25 -3.36
N GLU A 187 5.39 -19.18 -2.30
CA GLU A 187 6.07 -20.31 -1.65
C GLU A 187 5.09 -21.34 -1.08
N GLU A 188 4.04 -20.84 -0.41
CA GLU A 188 2.98 -21.67 0.20
C GLU A 188 1.84 -21.98 -0.78
N GLU A 189 1.97 -21.56 -2.04
CA GLU A 189 0.97 -21.78 -3.08
C GLU A 189 -0.46 -21.38 -2.69
N TYR A 190 -0.62 -20.21 -2.07
CA TYR A 190 -1.93 -19.77 -1.56
C TYR A 190 -3.00 -19.79 -2.65
N PRO A 191 -4.20 -20.28 -2.29
CA PRO A 191 -5.34 -20.22 -3.20
C PRO A 191 -5.68 -18.77 -3.53
N VAL A 192 -5.82 -18.50 -4.81
CA VAL A 192 -6.11 -17.15 -5.32
C VAL A 192 -7.62 -16.92 -5.25
N PRO A 193 -8.11 -15.94 -4.47
CA PRO A 193 -9.52 -15.64 -4.46
C PRO A 193 -9.95 -15.03 -5.80
N PRO A 194 -11.23 -15.20 -6.21
CA PRO A 194 -11.71 -14.57 -7.45
C PRO A 194 -11.61 -13.04 -7.38
N PRO A 195 -11.36 -12.36 -8.50
CA PRO A 195 -11.36 -10.90 -8.55
C PRO A 195 -12.77 -10.34 -8.30
N VAL A 196 -12.85 -9.13 -7.76
CA VAL A 196 -14.11 -8.45 -7.46
C VAL A 196 -14.23 -7.20 -8.32
N GLU A 197 -14.86 -7.32 -9.47
CA GLU A 197 -15.00 -6.22 -10.46
C GLU A 197 -16.14 -5.23 -10.14
N GLY A 198 -16.78 -5.36 -9.01
CA GLY A 198 -17.86 -4.47 -8.56
C GLY A 198 -17.42 -3.49 -7.48
N ASN A 199 -18.28 -2.51 -7.17
CA ASN A 199 -18.03 -1.61 -6.06
C ASN A 199 -18.27 -2.31 -4.71
N VAL A 200 -17.19 -2.79 -4.08
CA VAL A 200 -17.24 -3.50 -2.79
C VAL A 200 -17.86 -2.66 -1.67
N ALA A 201 -17.66 -1.34 -1.71
CA ALA A 201 -18.23 -0.45 -0.71
C ALA A 201 -19.78 -0.33 -0.81
N ALA A 202 -20.32 -0.56 -2.00
CA ALA A 202 -21.78 -0.56 -2.23
C ALA A 202 -22.46 -1.89 -1.87
N MET A 203 -21.68 -2.97 -1.67
CA MET A 203 -22.23 -4.28 -1.26
C MET A 203 -22.74 -4.22 0.18
N SER A 204 -23.77 -5.01 0.49
CA SER A 204 -24.23 -5.19 1.86
C SER A 204 -23.17 -5.94 2.72
N PRO A 205 -23.19 -5.81 4.04
CA PRO A 205 -22.33 -6.60 4.91
C PRO A 205 -22.46 -8.11 4.66
N GLU A 206 -23.70 -8.59 4.44
CA GLU A 206 -24.01 -9.99 4.17
C GLU A 206 -23.39 -10.47 2.84
N GLU A 207 -23.46 -9.63 1.81
CA GLU A 207 -22.82 -9.93 0.51
C GLU A 207 -21.30 -10.02 0.62
N ARG A 208 -20.67 -9.08 1.36
CA ARG A 208 -19.23 -9.13 1.62
C ARG A 208 -18.84 -10.38 2.39
N GLN A 209 -19.59 -10.71 3.43
CA GLN A 209 -19.36 -11.92 4.23
C GLN A 209 -19.49 -13.20 3.40
N ALA A 210 -20.52 -13.31 2.57
CA ALA A 210 -20.73 -14.45 1.68
C ALA A 210 -19.58 -14.64 0.67
N ARG A 211 -18.92 -13.56 0.27
CA ARG A 211 -17.74 -13.59 -0.61
C ARG A 211 -16.42 -13.71 0.16
N GLY A 212 -16.43 -13.79 1.48
CA GLY A 212 -15.23 -13.85 2.31
C GLY A 212 -14.40 -12.56 2.33
N ILE A 213 -14.98 -11.43 1.93
CA ILE A 213 -14.30 -10.14 1.88
C ILE A 213 -14.22 -9.56 3.29
N LYS A 214 -13.00 -9.50 3.83
CA LYS A 214 -12.69 -8.89 5.13
C LYS A 214 -12.31 -7.42 4.99
N THR A 215 -12.14 -6.72 6.11
CA THR A 215 -11.62 -5.35 6.16
C THR A 215 -10.20 -5.31 6.69
N LEU A 216 -9.47 -4.26 6.34
CA LEU A 216 -8.25 -3.88 7.04
C LEU A 216 -8.57 -3.46 8.49
N PRO A 217 -7.58 -3.47 9.42
CA PRO A 217 -7.75 -2.95 10.76
C PRO A 217 -8.34 -1.53 10.75
N GLY A 218 -9.28 -1.26 11.63
CA GLY A 218 -9.96 0.04 11.73
C GLY A 218 -9.21 1.07 12.58
N SER A 219 -8.16 0.67 13.30
CA SER A 219 -7.37 1.55 14.16
C SER A 219 -5.92 1.10 14.27
N LEU A 220 -5.04 2.03 14.69
CA LEU A 220 -3.64 1.69 14.97
C LEU A 220 -3.53 0.65 16.09
N GLY A 221 -4.42 0.70 17.11
CA GLY A 221 -4.42 -0.30 18.19
C GLY A 221 -4.72 -1.71 17.72
N GLU A 222 -5.71 -1.87 16.83
CA GLU A 222 -6.02 -3.16 16.20
C GLU A 222 -4.85 -3.67 15.35
N ALA A 223 -4.27 -2.79 14.53
CA ALA A 223 -3.13 -3.14 13.69
C ALA A 223 -1.88 -3.54 14.50
N ILE A 224 -1.64 -2.90 15.65
CA ILE A 224 -0.56 -3.29 16.58
C ILE A 224 -0.80 -4.71 17.11
N SER A 225 -2.02 -5.01 17.54
CA SER A 225 -2.34 -6.35 18.08
C SER A 225 -2.11 -7.45 17.05
N LEU A 226 -2.50 -7.21 15.78
CA LEU A 226 -2.25 -8.15 14.69
C LEU A 226 -0.77 -8.30 14.36
N ALA A 227 -0.01 -7.21 14.42
CA ALA A 227 1.42 -7.22 14.16
C ALA A 227 2.22 -7.96 15.25
N GLU A 228 1.79 -7.90 16.51
CA GLU A 228 2.43 -8.61 17.62
C GLU A 228 2.38 -10.13 17.46
N GLU A 229 1.31 -10.63 16.84
CA GLU A 229 1.10 -12.06 16.63
C GLU A 229 1.68 -12.56 15.30
N SER A 230 2.19 -11.65 14.45
CA SER A 230 2.63 -11.98 13.09
C SER A 230 4.00 -12.66 13.06
N GLU A 231 4.03 -13.89 12.61
CA GLU A 231 5.27 -14.60 12.25
C GLU A 231 5.93 -13.98 11.00
N LEU A 232 5.11 -13.60 10.01
CA LEU A 232 5.59 -12.96 8.79
C LEU A 232 6.41 -11.70 9.09
N LEU A 233 5.89 -10.82 9.96
CA LEU A 233 6.60 -9.59 10.33
C LEU A 233 7.89 -9.88 11.10
N ARG A 234 7.86 -10.90 11.95
CA ARG A 234 9.06 -11.33 12.70
C ARG A 234 10.15 -11.83 11.79
N GLU A 235 9.79 -12.59 10.78
CA GLU A 235 10.75 -13.09 9.78
C GLU A 235 11.23 -11.96 8.85
N ALA A 236 10.33 -11.09 8.36
CA ALA A 236 10.65 -10.04 7.40
C ALA A 236 11.52 -8.91 7.99
N LEU A 237 11.27 -8.53 9.24
CA LEU A 237 11.93 -7.39 9.90
C LEU A 237 12.97 -7.79 10.93
N GLY A 238 12.90 -9.02 11.42
CA GLY A 238 13.65 -9.47 12.58
C GLY A 238 13.10 -8.91 13.90
N GLU A 239 13.34 -9.62 14.99
CA GLU A 239 12.78 -9.28 16.30
C GLU A 239 13.12 -7.87 16.78
N HIS A 240 14.36 -7.44 16.55
CA HIS A 240 14.83 -6.13 17.04
C HIS A 240 14.04 -4.97 16.40
N ILE A 241 13.91 -4.98 15.07
CA ILE A 241 13.18 -3.92 14.35
C ILE A 241 11.70 -3.99 14.67
N LEU A 242 11.10 -5.18 14.60
CA LEU A 242 9.69 -5.37 14.89
C LEU A 242 9.32 -4.86 16.29
N ASN A 243 10.04 -5.30 17.32
CA ASN A 243 9.81 -4.88 18.69
C ASN A 243 9.99 -3.37 18.89
N SER A 244 10.96 -2.76 18.19
CA SER A 244 11.19 -1.31 18.23
C SER A 244 10.03 -0.54 17.60
N VAL A 245 9.51 -1.01 16.46
CA VAL A 245 8.35 -0.40 15.80
C VAL A 245 7.10 -0.56 16.67
N ILE A 246 6.80 -1.76 17.14
CA ILE A 246 5.64 -2.04 18.01
C ILE A 246 5.68 -1.12 19.24
N ARG A 247 6.81 -1.05 19.94
CA ARG A 247 6.95 -0.20 21.13
C ARG A 247 6.67 1.28 20.80
N ASN A 248 7.21 1.77 19.68
CA ASN A 248 6.98 3.15 19.26
C ASN A 248 5.50 3.39 18.93
N LYS A 249 4.85 2.47 18.23
CA LYS A 249 3.44 2.61 17.86
C LYS A 249 2.49 2.46 19.07
N LYS A 250 2.84 1.65 20.06
CA LYS A 250 2.10 1.59 21.33
C LYS A 250 2.12 2.92 22.07
N LEU A 251 3.28 3.58 22.14
CA LEU A 251 3.38 4.92 22.77
C LEU A 251 2.48 5.93 22.05
N GLU A 252 2.52 5.98 20.71
CA GLU A 252 1.65 6.87 19.92
C GLU A 252 0.16 6.56 20.15
N TRP A 253 -0.20 5.28 20.18
CA TRP A 253 -1.58 4.85 20.41
C TRP A 253 -2.06 5.20 21.82
N ASP A 254 -1.23 5.01 22.85
CA ASP A 254 -1.58 5.32 24.23
C ASP A 254 -1.71 6.84 24.44
N GLU A 255 -0.86 7.64 23.83
CA GLU A 255 -0.98 9.10 23.85
C GLU A 255 -2.27 9.56 23.17
N PHE A 256 -2.59 9.00 22.01
CA PHE A 256 -3.84 9.31 21.31
C PHE A 256 -5.09 8.95 22.14
N ARG A 257 -5.10 7.76 22.79
CA ARG A 257 -6.21 7.33 23.61
C ARG A 257 -6.42 8.19 24.85
N ALA A 258 -5.33 8.73 25.39
CA ALA A 258 -5.36 9.59 26.57
C ALA A 258 -5.72 11.04 26.25
N THR A 259 -5.67 11.42 24.97
CA THR A 259 -5.97 12.79 24.54
C THR A 259 -7.48 13.05 24.61
N VAL A 260 -7.88 14.02 25.42
CA VAL A 260 -9.27 14.46 25.53
C VAL A 260 -9.60 15.37 24.35
N THR A 261 -10.65 15.05 23.63
CA THR A 261 -11.22 15.85 22.54
C THR A 261 -12.66 16.21 22.88
N ASP A 262 -13.26 17.09 22.09
CA ASP A 262 -14.66 17.51 22.20
C ASP A 262 -15.65 16.53 21.52
N TYR A 263 -15.17 15.36 21.14
CA TYR A 263 -15.93 14.23 20.62
C TYR A 263 -16.06 13.12 21.65
#